data_6db8c281aaed39b23f3d231a44787f33
#
_entry.id   6db8c281aaed39b23f3d231a44787f33
#
_cell.length_a   1.000
_cell.length_b   1.000
_cell.length_c   1.000
_cell.angle_alpha   90.00
_cell.angle_beta   90.00
_cell.angle_gamma   90.00
#
_symmetry.space_group_name_H-M   'P 1'
#
loop_
_entity.id
_entity.type
_entity.pdbx_description
1 polymer ?
#
loop_
_entity_poly.entity_id
_entity_poly.type
_entity_poly.pdbx_seq_one_letter_code
_entity_poly.pdbx_strand_id
1 'polypeptide(L)'
;MATLRTYLGTAPGVGKTYAMLKEGRRRADRGEKVVVGWVERHGRAETRAQLGDLEVVAPRMVDYRGGRFPEMDLDAALDSSADVVLVDELAHTAADGSRQRWEDVAQLLAAGRDVLTTANVANLRSVRDYAAQLTGAGTVESVPDEFVRAGEVVLVDLPPEALRRRIASGKVYAPDRVGGALGEYFRASNLEALSALGRAWLEGRAAEVGDELLARRGLVEPPTRPLIIAGVSDSDWGEPVIRRATRIAEGCDGDLLVVHVNVADGFAHKDRGPLDRYRRAAAELGAAYVEVAAESPADGLAQVARARGADRVVVARHRSRLGELARGSVASRLRRLLPDVRISEVRRREQAAPAGSAAAPAG
;
A
#
# COMPACT_ATOMS: atom_id res chain seq x y z
N MET A 1 23.57 -21.41 -5.15
CA MET A 1 22.81 -20.37 -4.44
C MET A 1 21.34 -20.62 -4.70
N ALA A 2 20.50 -20.50 -3.69
CA ALA A 2 19.05 -20.61 -3.85
C ALA A 2 18.53 -19.52 -4.79
N THR A 3 17.50 -19.84 -5.57
CA THR A 3 16.95 -18.95 -6.59
C THR A 3 15.52 -18.55 -6.24
N LEU A 4 15.18 -17.27 -6.47
CA LEU A 4 13.82 -16.75 -6.43
C LEU A 4 13.28 -16.65 -7.84
N ARG A 5 12.07 -17.18 -8.08
CA ARG A 5 11.31 -16.90 -9.30
C ARG A 5 9.92 -16.36 -8.93
N THR A 6 9.63 -15.15 -9.37
CA THR A 6 8.35 -14.47 -9.11
C THR A 6 7.47 -14.44 -10.37
N TYR A 7 6.28 -15.01 -10.30
CA TYR A 7 5.23 -14.85 -11.30
C TYR A 7 4.46 -13.57 -11.00
N LEU A 8 4.85 -12.49 -11.68
CA LEU A 8 4.27 -11.16 -11.50
C LEU A 8 3.04 -10.99 -12.39
N GLY A 9 1.86 -10.92 -11.82
CA GLY A 9 0.62 -10.74 -12.57
C GLY A 9 0.21 -9.29 -12.69
N THR A 10 -0.27 -8.91 -13.87
CA THR A 10 -0.80 -7.56 -14.10
C THR A 10 -2.08 -7.30 -13.31
N ALA A 11 -2.88 -8.34 -13.07
CA ALA A 11 -4.09 -8.26 -12.27
C ALA A 11 -4.42 -9.59 -11.56
N PRO A 12 -5.34 -9.60 -10.57
CA PRO A 12 -5.90 -10.83 -10.03
C PRO A 12 -6.60 -11.64 -11.15
N GLY A 13 -6.40 -12.96 -11.13
CA GLY A 13 -7.07 -13.87 -12.10
C GLY A 13 -6.35 -14.10 -13.43
N VAL A 14 -5.20 -13.44 -13.68
CA VAL A 14 -4.41 -13.68 -14.92
C VAL A 14 -3.74 -15.05 -15.00
N GLY A 15 -3.69 -15.82 -13.89
CA GLY A 15 -3.18 -17.20 -13.89
C GLY A 15 -1.80 -17.38 -13.25
N LYS A 16 -1.34 -16.48 -12.41
CA LYS A 16 -0.05 -16.56 -11.68
C LYS A 16 0.14 -17.89 -10.94
N THR A 17 -0.80 -18.18 -10.03
CA THR A 17 -0.79 -19.41 -9.22
C THR A 17 -0.78 -20.67 -10.09
N TYR A 18 -1.56 -20.65 -11.20
CA TYR A 18 -1.55 -21.74 -12.17
C TYR A 18 -0.16 -21.92 -12.78
N ALA A 19 0.49 -20.83 -13.22
CA ALA A 19 1.82 -20.87 -13.83
C ALA A 19 2.89 -21.35 -12.84
N MET A 20 2.83 -20.87 -11.60
CA MET A 20 3.71 -21.31 -10.51
C MET A 20 3.57 -22.81 -10.23
N LEU A 21 2.35 -23.30 -10.03
CA LEU A 21 2.10 -24.73 -9.78
C LEU A 21 2.51 -25.61 -10.94
N LYS A 22 2.25 -25.18 -12.19
CA LYS A 22 2.67 -25.89 -13.40
C LYS A 22 4.19 -26.05 -13.45
N GLU A 23 4.94 -25.00 -13.12
CA GLU A 23 6.40 -25.09 -13.05
C GLU A 23 6.87 -25.97 -11.89
N GLY A 24 6.22 -25.88 -10.72
CA GLY A 24 6.49 -26.77 -9.60
C GLY A 24 6.36 -28.26 -9.98
N ARG A 25 5.26 -28.63 -10.66
CA ARG A 25 5.08 -29.99 -11.17
C ARG A 25 6.16 -30.39 -12.18
N ARG A 26 6.48 -29.49 -13.13
CA ARG A 26 7.54 -29.76 -14.11
C ARG A 26 8.90 -30.01 -13.43
N ARG A 27 9.19 -29.35 -12.31
CA ARG A 27 10.40 -29.60 -11.51
C ARG A 27 10.32 -30.94 -10.75
N ALA A 28 9.14 -31.24 -10.16
CA ALA A 28 8.90 -32.55 -9.53
C ALA A 28 9.04 -33.72 -10.52
N ASP A 29 8.50 -33.58 -11.74
CA ASP A 29 8.62 -34.57 -12.81
C ASP A 29 10.09 -34.81 -13.24
N ARG A 30 10.97 -33.86 -12.97
CA ARG A 30 12.43 -33.99 -13.19
C ARG A 30 13.18 -34.54 -11.98
N GLY A 31 12.47 -34.90 -10.92
CA GLY A 31 13.04 -35.50 -9.72
C GLY A 31 13.47 -34.51 -8.64
N GLU A 32 13.18 -33.21 -8.78
CA GLU A 32 13.38 -32.23 -7.72
C GLU A 32 12.33 -32.44 -6.61
N LYS A 33 12.72 -32.32 -5.34
CA LYS A 33 11.78 -32.40 -4.23
C LYS A 33 11.04 -31.05 -4.09
N VAL A 34 9.79 -31.03 -4.49
CA VAL A 34 8.95 -29.84 -4.51
C VAL A 34 7.87 -29.92 -3.45
N VAL A 35 7.77 -28.90 -2.62
CA VAL A 35 6.69 -28.77 -1.61
C VAL A 35 5.93 -27.46 -1.81
N VAL A 36 4.63 -27.49 -1.54
CA VAL A 36 3.78 -26.28 -1.51
C VAL A 36 3.73 -25.78 -0.07
N GLY A 37 4.48 -24.72 0.22
CA GLY A 37 4.46 -24.04 1.50
C GLY A 37 3.17 -23.27 1.74
N TRP A 38 2.68 -22.61 0.68
CA TRP A 38 1.38 -21.92 0.71
C TRP A 38 0.76 -21.81 -0.68
N VAL A 39 -0.54 -22.04 -0.75
CA VAL A 39 -1.35 -21.76 -1.95
C VAL A 39 -2.74 -21.30 -1.54
N GLU A 40 -3.17 -20.17 -2.10
CA GLU A 40 -4.52 -19.67 -1.90
C GLU A 40 -5.55 -20.52 -2.68
N ARG A 41 -6.41 -21.20 -1.96
CA ARG A 41 -7.28 -22.24 -2.53
C ARG A 41 -8.58 -21.72 -3.15
N HIS A 42 -8.93 -20.46 -3.08
CA HIS A 42 -10.15 -19.79 -3.60
C HIS A 42 -11.21 -20.66 -4.32
N GLY A 43 -11.23 -21.97 -4.11
CA GLY A 43 -12.16 -22.92 -4.74
C GLY A 43 -11.98 -23.16 -6.24
N ARG A 44 -10.91 -22.67 -6.86
CA ARG A 44 -10.67 -22.75 -8.31
C ARG A 44 -10.27 -24.16 -8.73
N ALA A 45 -11.14 -24.83 -9.52
CA ALA A 45 -10.91 -26.20 -9.98
C ALA A 45 -9.61 -26.34 -10.78
N GLU A 46 -9.28 -25.36 -11.63
CA GLU A 46 -8.06 -25.35 -12.45
C GLU A 46 -6.78 -25.29 -11.57
N THR A 47 -6.79 -24.48 -10.51
CA THR A 47 -5.66 -24.40 -9.55
C THR A 47 -5.52 -25.70 -8.78
N ARG A 48 -6.65 -26.29 -8.35
CA ARG A 48 -6.66 -27.57 -7.63
C ARG A 48 -6.11 -28.72 -8.52
N ALA A 49 -6.47 -28.74 -9.80
CA ALA A 49 -5.96 -29.73 -10.74
C ALA A 49 -4.44 -29.59 -10.94
N GLN A 50 -3.91 -28.36 -10.92
CA GLN A 50 -2.45 -28.14 -10.99
C GLN A 50 -1.72 -28.50 -9.70
N LEU A 51 -2.37 -28.44 -8.55
CA LEU A 51 -1.78 -28.90 -7.31
C LEU A 51 -1.45 -30.40 -7.36
N GLY A 52 -2.36 -31.22 -7.92
CA GLY A 52 -2.15 -32.65 -8.15
C GLY A 52 -1.62 -33.38 -6.93
N ASP A 53 -0.53 -34.11 -7.09
CA ASP A 53 0.12 -34.93 -6.06
C ASP A 53 1.29 -34.20 -5.34
N LEU A 54 1.46 -32.89 -5.56
CA LEU A 54 2.48 -32.12 -4.84
C LEU A 54 2.19 -32.16 -3.33
N GLU A 55 3.24 -32.42 -2.57
CA GLU A 55 3.19 -32.33 -1.12
C GLU A 55 2.83 -30.91 -0.69
N VAL A 56 1.89 -30.78 0.28
CA VAL A 56 1.42 -29.50 0.80
C VAL A 56 1.70 -29.42 2.28
N VAL A 57 2.41 -28.42 2.72
CA VAL A 57 2.61 -28.10 4.14
C VAL A 57 1.27 -27.70 4.76
N ALA A 58 0.93 -28.30 5.91
CA ALA A 58 -0.27 -27.95 6.64
C ALA A 58 -0.17 -26.50 7.14
N PRO A 59 -1.23 -25.68 6.99
CA PRO A 59 -1.20 -24.31 7.47
C PRO A 59 -1.16 -24.24 9.00
N ARG A 60 -0.47 -23.25 9.54
CA ARG A 60 -0.53 -22.87 10.93
C ARG A 60 -1.78 -22.01 11.16
N MET A 61 -2.50 -22.29 12.23
CA MET A 61 -3.67 -21.47 12.62
C MET A 61 -3.25 -20.34 13.54
N VAL A 62 -3.55 -19.11 13.17
CA VAL A 62 -3.27 -17.89 13.95
C VAL A 62 -4.58 -17.37 14.52
N ASP A 63 -4.64 -17.20 15.83
CA ASP A 63 -5.80 -16.63 16.53
C ASP A 63 -5.69 -15.10 16.53
N TYR A 64 -6.67 -14.42 15.92
CA TYR A 64 -6.69 -12.96 15.86
C TYR A 64 -8.11 -12.42 15.93
N ARG A 65 -8.37 -11.49 16.86
CA ARG A 65 -9.68 -10.82 17.06
C ARG A 65 -10.87 -11.78 17.15
N GLY A 66 -10.67 -12.92 17.81
CA GLY A 66 -11.71 -13.94 18.00
C GLY A 66 -11.96 -14.85 16.79
N GLY A 67 -11.19 -14.70 15.71
CA GLY A 67 -11.16 -15.59 14.55
C GLY A 67 -9.90 -16.42 14.52
N ARG A 68 -9.95 -17.55 13.79
CA ARG A 68 -8.79 -18.40 13.49
C ARG A 68 -8.51 -18.35 12.00
N PHE A 69 -7.29 -17.92 11.65
CA PHE A 69 -6.86 -17.70 10.28
C PHE A 69 -5.74 -18.67 9.90
N PRO A 70 -5.85 -19.36 8.76
CA PRO A 70 -4.78 -20.22 8.30
C PRO A 70 -3.66 -19.35 7.69
N GLU A 71 -2.43 -19.56 8.13
CA GLU A 71 -1.24 -18.91 7.63
C GLU A 71 -0.19 -19.94 7.22
N MET A 72 0.78 -19.55 6.41
CA MET A 72 1.90 -20.40 6.04
C MET A 72 2.68 -20.82 7.30
N ASP A 73 2.95 -22.13 7.44
CA ASP A 73 3.85 -22.64 8.46
C ASP A 73 5.28 -22.64 7.91
N LEU A 74 6.01 -21.57 8.26
CA LEU A 74 7.40 -21.40 7.82
C LEU A 74 8.30 -22.47 8.40
N ASP A 75 8.14 -22.81 9.68
CA ASP A 75 8.99 -23.78 10.37
C ASP A 75 8.83 -25.17 9.72
N ALA A 76 7.59 -25.59 9.48
CA ALA A 76 7.32 -26.83 8.76
C ALA A 76 7.84 -26.81 7.31
N ALA A 77 7.81 -25.67 6.63
CA ALA A 77 8.38 -25.53 5.29
C ALA A 77 9.92 -25.62 5.31
N LEU A 78 10.59 -25.05 6.32
CA LEU A 78 12.04 -25.14 6.52
C LEU A 78 12.48 -26.54 6.89
N ASP A 79 11.71 -27.24 7.75
CA ASP A 79 11.98 -28.61 8.19
C ASP A 79 11.75 -29.64 7.09
N SER A 80 11.02 -29.28 6.03
CA SER A 80 10.82 -30.16 4.86
C SER A 80 12.15 -30.46 4.17
N SER A 81 12.26 -31.64 3.54
CA SER A 81 13.43 -32.00 2.73
C SER A 81 13.38 -31.44 1.31
N ALA A 82 12.54 -30.43 1.05
CA ALA A 82 12.32 -29.89 -0.28
C ALA A 82 13.53 -29.12 -0.82
N ASP A 83 13.80 -29.28 -2.12
CA ASP A 83 14.74 -28.45 -2.85
C ASP A 83 14.07 -27.13 -3.27
N VAL A 84 12.75 -27.21 -3.56
CA VAL A 84 11.92 -26.12 -4.09
C VAL A 84 10.66 -25.94 -3.26
N VAL A 85 10.38 -24.72 -2.84
CA VAL A 85 9.17 -24.36 -2.08
C VAL A 85 8.29 -23.41 -2.92
N LEU A 86 7.00 -23.76 -3.06
CA LEU A 86 6.02 -22.93 -3.75
C LEU A 86 5.28 -22.07 -2.73
N VAL A 87 5.29 -20.74 -2.90
CA VAL A 87 4.68 -19.79 -1.97
C VAL A 87 3.85 -18.77 -2.73
N ASP A 88 2.53 -18.90 -2.70
CA ASP A 88 1.60 -17.96 -3.35
C ASP A 88 1.47 -16.66 -2.53
N GLU A 89 1.10 -15.55 -3.16
CA GLU A 89 0.80 -14.26 -2.55
C GLU A 89 1.94 -13.64 -1.71
N LEU A 90 3.07 -13.37 -2.37
CA LEU A 90 4.30 -12.81 -1.76
C LEU A 90 4.06 -11.53 -0.93
N ALA A 91 3.08 -10.71 -1.29
CA ALA A 91 2.79 -9.45 -0.62
C ALA A 91 1.88 -9.60 0.62
N HIS A 92 1.38 -10.82 0.89
CA HIS A 92 0.47 -11.05 2.00
C HIS A 92 1.10 -10.66 3.35
N THR A 93 0.29 -10.07 4.21
CA THR A 93 0.64 -9.79 5.61
C THR A 93 -0.18 -10.68 6.50
N ALA A 94 0.44 -11.40 7.43
CA ALA A 94 -0.23 -12.30 8.36
C ALA A 94 -1.40 -11.58 9.07
N ALA A 95 -2.46 -12.32 9.39
CA ALA A 95 -3.71 -11.79 9.94
C ALA A 95 -3.50 -10.92 11.20
N ASP A 96 -2.50 -11.24 12.01
CA ASP A 96 -2.12 -10.50 13.22
C ASP A 96 -1.15 -9.33 12.94
N GLY A 97 -0.74 -9.11 11.69
CA GLY A 97 0.22 -8.09 11.28
C GLY A 97 1.67 -8.36 11.69
N SER A 98 1.95 -9.53 12.27
CA SER A 98 3.26 -9.84 12.85
C SER A 98 4.36 -10.05 11.80
N ARG A 99 4.00 -10.45 10.57
CA ARG A 99 4.96 -10.90 9.55
C ARG A 99 4.42 -10.66 8.13
N GLN A 100 5.33 -10.31 7.22
CA GLN A 100 5.06 -10.25 5.79
C GLN A 100 5.61 -11.49 5.09
N ARG A 101 4.88 -12.05 4.14
CA ARG A 101 5.23 -13.32 3.49
C ARG A 101 6.55 -13.25 2.71
N TRP A 102 6.91 -12.11 2.15
CA TRP A 102 8.21 -11.94 1.52
C TRP A 102 9.39 -12.11 2.51
N GLU A 103 9.19 -11.83 3.81
CA GLU A 103 10.19 -12.07 4.86
C GLU A 103 10.36 -13.57 5.14
N ASP A 104 9.26 -14.33 5.08
CA ASP A 104 9.30 -15.79 5.17
C ASP A 104 10.02 -16.40 3.97
N VAL A 105 9.73 -15.89 2.77
CA VAL A 105 10.43 -16.30 1.54
C VAL A 105 11.92 -15.99 1.61
N ALA A 106 12.31 -14.85 2.19
CA ALA A 106 13.72 -14.53 2.41
C ALA A 106 14.42 -15.55 3.31
N GLN A 107 13.73 -16.06 4.33
CA GLN A 107 14.29 -17.10 5.22
C GLN A 107 14.42 -18.44 4.50
N LEU A 108 13.47 -18.85 3.66
CA LEU A 108 13.58 -20.06 2.84
C LEU A 108 14.78 -20.00 1.87
N LEU A 109 14.98 -18.85 1.21
CA LEU A 109 16.13 -18.62 0.34
C LEU A 109 17.45 -18.67 1.12
N ALA A 110 17.51 -18.05 2.32
CA ALA A 110 18.67 -18.09 3.18
C ALA A 110 19.01 -19.50 3.67
N ALA A 111 18.00 -20.36 3.84
CA ALA A 111 18.13 -21.78 4.16
C ALA A 111 18.52 -22.64 2.94
N GLY A 112 18.77 -22.03 1.77
CA GLY A 112 19.21 -22.72 0.57
C GLY A 112 18.08 -23.34 -0.26
N ARG A 113 16.82 -22.99 -0.02
CA ARG A 113 15.68 -23.49 -0.79
C ARG A 113 15.37 -22.57 -1.98
N ASP A 114 15.21 -23.17 -3.16
CA ASP A 114 14.62 -22.43 -4.29
C ASP A 114 13.17 -22.06 -4.00
N VAL A 115 12.74 -20.86 -4.37
CA VAL A 115 11.36 -20.43 -4.15
C VAL A 115 10.71 -19.98 -5.46
N LEU A 116 9.54 -20.56 -5.75
CA LEU A 116 8.62 -20.05 -6.76
C LEU A 116 7.49 -19.32 -6.05
N THR A 117 7.22 -18.08 -6.43
CA THR A 117 6.21 -17.25 -5.77
C THR A 117 5.38 -16.44 -6.74
N THR A 118 4.32 -15.78 -6.24
CA THR A 118 3.46 -14.91 -7.04
C THR A 118 3.31 -13.54 -6.40
N ALA A 119 3.17 -12.51 -7.22
CA ALA A 119 2.80 -11.16 -6.79
C ALA A 119 1.91 -10.48 -7.83
N ASN A 120 1.18 -9.43 -7.46
CA ASN A 120 0.54 -8.54 -8.41
C ASN A 120 1.40 -7.30 -8.63
N VAL A 121 1.34 -6.71 -9.82
CA VAL A 121 1.98 -5.43 -10.12
C VAL A 121 1.56 -4.35 -9.11
N ALA A 122 0.27 -4.31 -8.75
CA ALA A 122 -0.25 -3.38 -7.76
C ALA A 122 0.32 -3.56 -6.34
N ASN A 123 1.01 -4.66 -6.04
CA ASN A 123 1.67 -4.88 -4.75
C ASN A 123 3.13 -4.43 -4.72
N LEU A 124 3.73 -4.04 -5.84
CA LEU A 124 5.10 -3.52 -5.89
C LEU A 124 5.14 -2.11 -5.29
N ARG A 125 6.09 -1.84 -4.38
CA ARG A 125 6.14 -0.57 -3.64
C ARG A 125 6.18 0.65 -4.55
N SER A 126 6.97 0.61 -5.63
CA SER A 126 7.10 1.73 -6.57
C SER A 126 5.88 1.95 -7.46
N VAL A 127 5.01 0.94 -7.60
CA VAL A 127 3.88 0.95 -8.54
C VAL A 127 2.54 1.07 -7.82
N ARG A 128 2.48 0.71 -6.55
CA ARG A 128 1.25 0.61 -5.76
C ARG A 128 0.36 1.85 -5.85
N ASP A 129 0.96 3.02 -5.72
CA ASP A 129 0.22 4.28 -5.68
C ASP A 129 -0.32 4.66 -7.07
N TYR A 130 0.43 4.40 -8.13
CA TYR A 130 -0.06 4.51 -9.52
C TYR A 130 -1.23 3.57 -9.77
N ALA A 131 -1.09 2.30 -9.39
CA ALA A 131 -2.14 1.30 -9.54
C ALA A 131 -3.42 1.69 -8.78
N ALA A 132 -3.29 2.20 -7.55
CA ALA A 132 -4.43 2.66 -6.75
C ALA A 132 -5.17 3.82 -7.41
N GLN A 133 -4.46 4.83 -7.90
CA GLN A 133 -5.07 5.98 -8.57
C GLN A 133 -5.72 5.59 -9.90
N LEU A 134 -5.08 4.73 -10.68
CA LEU A 134 -5.58 4.28 -11.98
C LEU A 134 -6.80 3.35 -11.88
N THR A 135 -6.89 2.55 -10.82
CA THR A 135 -7.97 1.56 -10.67
C THR A 135 -9.08 2.01 -9.71
N GLY A 136 -8.83 3.02 -8.89
CA GLY A 136 -9.70 3.41 -7.79
C GLY A 136 -9.66 2.45 -6.59
N ALA A 137 -8.77 1.45 -6.60
CA ALA A 137 -8.66 0.44 -5.55
C ALA A 137 -7.20 0.34 -5.07
N GLY A 138 -6.96 0.79 -3.85
CA GLY A 138 -5.65 0.65 -3.20
C GLY A 138 -5.48 -0.71 -2.52
N THR A 139 -4.23 -1.15 -2.40
CA THR A 139 -3.84 -2.29 -1.55
C THR A 139 -2.95 -1.80 -0.42
N VAL A 140 -3.14 -2.35 0.78
CA VAL A 140 -2.26 -2.11 1.93
C VAL A 140 -1.01 -2.99 1.84
N GLU A 141 -1.17 -4.18 1.27
CA GLU A 141 -0.11 -5.17 1.13
C GLU A 141 0.87 -4.77 0.03
N SER A 142 2.15 -4.82 0.35
CA SER A 142 3.21 -4.49 -0.61
C SER A 142 4.47 -5.33 -0.39
N VAL A 143 5.25 -5.45 -1.45
CA VAL A 143 6.55 -6.13 -1.44
C VAL A 143 7.63 -5.15 -1.94
N PRO A 144 8.84 -5.16 -1.34
CA PRO A 144 9.95 -4.35 -1.82
C PRO A 144 10.34 -4.72 -3.25
N ASP A 145 10.51 -3.72 -4.11
CA ASP A 145 10.89 -3.94 -5.51
C ASP A 145 12.25 -4.65 -5.63
N GLU A 146 13.20 -4.25 -4.79
CA GLU A 146 14.54 -4.84 -4.74
C GLU A 146 14.51 -6.33 -4.42
N PHE A 147 13.59 -6.78 -3.54
CA PHE A 147 13.44 -8.19 -3.23
C PHE A 147 12.97 -9.00 -4.44
N VAL A 148 11.97 -8.49 -5.17
CA VAL A 148 11.45 -9.14 -6.38
C VAL A 148 12.49 -9.14 -7.51
N ARG A 149 13.25 -8.03 -7.67
CA ARG A 149 14.30 -7.87 -8.68
C ARG A 149 15.55 -8.70 -8.41
N ALA A 150 15.76 -9.15 -7.18
CA ALA A 150 16.88 -10.04 -6.84
C ALA A 150 16.75 -11.43 -7.47
N GLY A 151 15.54 -11.81 -7.93
CA GLY A 151 15.25 -13.08 -8.58
C GLY A 151 14.84 -12.94 -10.05
N GLU A 152 14.47 -14.08 -10.64
CA GLU A 152 13.86 -14.11 -11.97
C GLU A 152 12.40 -13.66 -11.89
N VAL A 153 11.98 -12.78 -12.79
CA VAL A 153 10.60 -12.31 -12.86
C VAL A 153 9.95 -12.75 -14.17
N VAL A 154 8.82 -13.43 -14.04
CA VAL A 154 7.98 -13.86 -15.16
C VAL A 154 6.69 -13.06 -15.16
N LEU A 155 6.52 -12.14 -16.11
CA LEU A 155 5.28 -11.39 -16.24
C LEU A 155 4.15 -12.28 -16.75
N VAL A 156 3.07 -12.35 -15.99
CA VAL A 156 1.85 -13.09 -16.34
C VAL A 156 0.75 -12.08 -16.67
N ASP A 157 0.36 -12.05 -17.92
CA ASP A 157 -0.62 -11.10 -18.45
C ASP A 157 -1.68 -11.81 -19.28
N LEU A 158 -2.85 -11.21 -19.38
CA LEU A 158 -3.93 -11.61 -20.27
C LEU A 158 -4.52 -10.37 -20.94
N PRO A 159 -4.93 -10.47 -22.23
CA PRO A 159 -5.71 -9.41 -22.85
C PRO A 159 -6.93 -9.04 -22.00
N PRO A 160 -7.26 -7.76 -21.84
CA PRO A 160 -8.36 -7.30 -20.98
C PRO A 160 -9.67 -8.05 -21.20
N GLU A 161 -10.05 -8.28 -22.46
CA GLU A 161 -11.28 -8.98 -22.82
C GLU A 161 -11.24 -10.46 -22.41
N ALA A 162 -10.08 -11.11 -22.49
CA ALA A 162 -9.93 -12.50 -22.07
C ALA A 162 -10.05 -12.63 -20.54
N LEU A 163 -9.42 -11.73 -19.79
CA LEU A 163 -9.54 -11.69 -18.34
C LEU A 163 -10.99 -11.38 -17.91
N ARG A 164 -11.63 -10.39 -18.53
CA ARG A 164 -13.03 -10.03 -18.25
C ARG A 164 -13.99 -11.19 -18.51
N ARG A 165 -13.83 -11.93 -19.63
CA ARG A 165 -14.61 -13.16 -19.90
C ARG A 165 -14.36 -14.22 -18.83
N ARG A 166 -13.12 -14.40 -18.38
CA ARG A 166 -12.76 -15.33 -17.31
C ARG A 166 -13.42 -14.97 -15.98
N ILE A 167 -13.51 -13.68 -15.64
CA ILE A 167 -14.21 -13.18 -14.45
C ILE A 167 -15.71 -13.38 -14.60
N ALA A 168 -16.29 -13.02 -15.74
CA ALA A 168 -17.72 -13.15 -16.02
C ALA A 168 -18.21 -14.61 -15.94
N SER A 169 -17.34 -15.58 -16.26
CA SER A 169 -17.65 -17.01 -16.14
C SER A 169 -17.55 -17.57 -14.69
N GLY A 170 -17.34 -16.71 -13.67
CA GLY A 170 -17.24 -17.13 -12.27
C GLY A 170 -15.93 -17.86 -11.91
N LYS A 171 -14.95 -17.88 -12.81
CA LYS A 171 -13.66 -18.59 -12.58
C LYS A 171 -12.71 -17.86 -11.63
N VAL A 172 -12.97 -16.59 -11.32
CA VAL A 172 -12.09 -15.75 -10.48
C VAL A 172 -12.79 -15.32 -9.19
N TYR A 173 -14.05 -14.90 -9.30
CA TYR A 173 -14.88 -14.45 -8.18
C TYR A 173 -16.19 -15.24 -8.13
N ALA A 174 -16.79 -15.31 -6.94
CA ALA A 174 -18.13 -15.84 -6.78
C ALA A 174 -19.16 -15.00 -7.59
N PRO A 175 -20.23 -15.60 -8.10
CA PRO A 175 -21.17 -14.93 -9.02
C PRO A 175 -21.75 -13.62 -8.50
N ASP A 176 -22.00 -13.50 -7.20
CA ASP A 176 -22.51 -12.30 -6.53
C ASP A 176 -21.55 -11.11 -6.57
N ARG A 177 -20.24 -11.36 -6.71
CA ARG A 177 -19.18 -10.33 -6.73
C ARG A 177 -18.73 -9.95 -8.15
N VAL A 178 -19.13 -10.70 -9.16
CA VAL A 178 -18.67 -10.50 -10.55
C VAL A 178 -19.08 -9.13 -11.10
N GLY A 179 -20.32 -8.68 -10.87
CA GLY A 179 -20.85 -7.44 -11.41
C GLY A 179 -20.08 -6.21 -10.92
N GLY A 180 -19.86 -6.10 -9.61
CA GLY A 180 -19.08 -5.01 -9.02
C GLY A 180 -17.61 -5.02 -9.49
N ALA A 181 -16.98 -6.18 -9.48
CA ALA A 181 -15.60 -6.33 -9.92
C ALA A 181 -15.40 -5.86 -11.38
N LEU A 182 -16.27 -6.27 -12.31
CA LEU A 182 -16.21 -5.89 -13.72
C LEU A 182 -16.52 -4.39 -13.96
N GLY A 183 -17.34 -3.78 -13.10
CA GLY A 183 -17.73 -2.38 -13.19
C GLY A 183 -16.66 -1.40 -12.70
N GLU A 184 -15.77 -1.84 -11.83
CA GLU A 184 -14.79 -1.01 -11.14
C GLU A 184 -13.36 -1.37 -11.51
N TYR A 185 -12.72 -2.26 -10.73
CA TYR A 185 -11.32 -2.60 -10.89
C TYR A 185 -10.98 -3.17 -12.27
N PHE A 186 -11.82 -4.08 -12.80
CA PHE A 186 -11.58 -4.82 -14.05
C PHE A 186 -12.14 -4.13 -15.29
N ARG A 187 -12.22 -2.80 -15.32
CA ARG A 187 -12.46 -2.06 -16.56
C ARG A 187 -11.30 -2.30 -17.52
N ALA A 188 -11.59 -2.41 -18.83
CA ALA A 188 -10.55 -2.67 -19.83
C ALA A 188 -9.40 -1.67 -19.73
N SER A 189 -9.72 -0.38 -19.59
CA SER A 189 -8.72 0.69 -19.42
C SER A 189 -7.83 0.55 -18.18
N ASN A 190 -8.37 0.00 -17.08
CA ASN A 190 -7.58 -0.25 -15.87
C ASN A 190 -6.61 -1.41 -16.09
N LEU A 191 -7.08 -2.49 -16.73
CA LEU A 191 -6.26 -3.64 -17.05
C LEU A 191 -5.13 -3.31 -18.04
N GLU A 192 -5.42 -2.48 -19.04
CA GLU A 192 -4.40 -1.96 -19.96
C GLU A 192 -3.33 -1.15 -19.24
N ALA A 193 -3.76 -0.27 -18.31
CA ALA A 193 -2.84 0.53 -17.51
C ALA A 193 -1.97 -0.33 -16.59
N LEU A 194 -2.55 -1.32 -15.90
CA LEU A 194 -1.79 -2.25 -15.07
C LEU A 194 -0.80 -3.10 -15.89
N SER A 195 -1.19 -3.52 -17.10
CA SER A 195 -0.31 -4.23 -18.03
C SER A 195 0.86 -3.34 -18.47
N ALA A 196 0.60 -2.07 -18.81
CA ALA A 196 1.63 -1.12 -19.17
C ALA A 196 2.60 -0.86 -18.00
N LEU A 197 2.07 -0.64 -16.78
CA LEU A 197 2.87 -0.49 -15.56
C LEU A 197 3.75 -1.71 -15.28
N GLY A 198 3.23 -2.93 -15.45
CA GLY A 198 3.99 -4.15 -15.23
C GLY A 198 5.17 -4.28 -16.18
N ARG A 199 5.00 -3.97 -17.45
CA ARG A 199 6.09 -3.95 -18.45
C ARG A 199 7.11 -2.85 -18.15
N ALA A 200 6.62 -1.63 -17.88
CA ALA A 200 7.46 -0.51 -17.53
C ALA A 200 8.29 -0.77 -16.25
N TRP A 201 7.71 -1.49 -15.28
CA TRP A 201 8.44 -1.87 -14.07
C TRP A 201 9.62 -2.80 -14.40
N LEU A 202 9.42 -3.79 -15.28
CA LEU A 202 10.51 -4.67 -15.73
C LEU A 202 11.62 -3.87 -16.44
N GLU A 203 11.26 -2.84 -17.19
CA GLU A 203 12.18 -1.95 -17.92
C GLU A 203 12.83 -0.87 -17.03
N GLY A 204 12.43 -0.76 -15.75
CA GLY A 204 12.89 0.30 -14.85
C GLY A 204 12.23 1.67 -15.07
N ARG A 205 11.15 1.76 -15.83
CA ARG A 205 10.46 2.98 -16.26
C ARG A 205 9.07 3.17 -15.63
N ALA A 206 8.79 2.49 -14.54
CA ALA A 206 7.45 2.47 -13.95
C ALA A 206 6.94 3.86 -13.55
N ALA A 207 7.80 4.73 -13.01
CA ALA A 207 7.42 6.08 -12.63
C ALA A 207 7.05 6.94 -13.85
N GLU A 208 7.87 6.93 -14.88
CA GLU A 208 7.63 7.67 -16.14
C GLU A 208 6.29 7.27 -16.77
N VAL A 209 6.06 5.97 -16.95
CA VAL A 209 4.82 5.45 -17.53
C VAL A 209 3.63 5.67 -16.60
N GLY A 210 3.83 5.59 -15.29
CA GLY A 210 2.80 5.88 -14.29
C GLY A 210 2.29 7.31 -14.40
N ASP A 211 3.21 8.27 -14.45
CA ASP A 211 2.89 9.70 -14.59
C ASP A 211 2.16 9.99 -15.94
N GLU A 212 2.62 9.38 -17.03
CA GLU A 212 1.92 9.50 -18.32
C GLU A 212 0.49 8.95 -18.28
N LEU A 213 0.29 7.79 -17.66
CA LEU A 213 -1.02 7.15 -17.55
C LEU A 213 -1.97 8.00 -16.70
N LEU A 214 -1.50 8.58 -15.61
CA LEU A 214 -2.29 9.47 -14.76
C LEU A 214 -2.65 10.76 -15.52
N ALA A 215 -1.69 11.37 -16.22
CA ALA A 215 -1.92 12.57 -17.03
C ALA A 215 -2.95 12.34 -18.14
N ARG A 216 -2.86 11.22 -18.87
CA ARG A 216 -3.84 10.84 -19.92
C ARG A 216 -5.26 10.66 -19.38
N ARG A 217 -5.42 10.35 -18.09
CA ARG A 217 -6.72 10.21 -17.44
C ARG A 217 -7.22 11.47 -16.74
N GLY A 218 -6.44 12.57 -16.81
CA GLY A 218 -6.74 13.79 -16.07
C GLY A 218 -6.69 13.60 -14.55
N LEU A 219 -6.00 12.56 -14.06
CA LEU A 219 -5.84 12.27 -12.64
C LEU A 219 -4.65 13.02 -12.02
N VAL A 220 -3.74 13.51 -12.87
CA VAL A 220 -2.69 14.46 -12.52
C VAL A 220 -2.70 15.51 -13.64
N GLU A 221 -3.22 16.69 -13.34
CA GLU A 221 -2.75 17.88 -14.04
C GLU A 221 -1.32 18.13 -13.53
N PRO A 222 -0.32 18.37 -14.40
CA PRO A 222 0.94 18.88 -13.91
C PRO A 222 0.62 20.15 -13.11
N PRO A 223 1.12 20.30 -11.88
CA PRO A 223 0.79 21.45 -11.06
C PRO A 223 1.26 22.71 -11.77
N THR A 224 0.34 23.40 -12.44
CA THR A 224 0.57 24.75 -12.96
C THR A 224 0.70 25.73 -11.81
N ARG A 225 0.30 25.33 -10.61
CA ARG A 225 0.32 26.10 -9.37
C ARG A 225 1.00 25.30 -8.25
N PRO A 226 1.81 25.94 -7.38
CA PRO A 226 2.41 25.25 -6.25
C PRO A 226 1.36 24.57 -5.36
N LEU A 227 1.54 23.30 -5.04
CA LEU A 227 0.63 22.56 -4.17
C LEU A 227 1.13 22.57 -2.72
N ILE A 228 0.28 23.09 -1.83
CA ILE A 228 0.55 23.15 -0.39
C ILE A 228 -0.32 22.11 0.33
N ILE A 229 0.29 21.18 1.03
CA ILE A 229 -0.42 20.19 1.84
C ILE A 229 -0.51 20.66 3.29
N ALA A 230 -1.71 20.64 3.86
CA ALA A 230 -1.97 20.80 5.29
C ALA A 230 -2.19 19.42 5.93
N GLY A 231 -1.20 18.88 6.64
CA GLY A 231 -1.33 17.62 7.38
C GLY A 231 -2.05 17.83 8.72
N VAL A 232 -3.26 17.28 8.86
CA VAL A 232 -4.09 17.41 10.06
C VAL A 232 -4.23 16.05 10.78
N SER A 233 -4.39 16.11 12.10
CA SER A 233 -4.69 14.95 12.95
C SER A 233 -6.06 15.14 13.60
N ASP A 234 -6.57 14.09 14.26
CA ASP A 234 -7.79 14.10 15.07
C ASP A 234 -7.77 15.02 16.30
N SER A 235 -6.73 15.84 16.46
CA SER A 235 -6.58 16.82 17.53
C SER A 235 -7.07 18.20 17.10
N ASP A 236 -7.41 19.07 18.03
CA ASP A 236 -7.87 20.46 17.79
C ASP A 236 -6.81 21.41 17.14
N TRP A 237 -5.67 20.83 16.73
CA TRP A 237 -4.54 21.58 16.13
C TRP A 237 -4.60 21.71 14.60
N GLY A 238 -5.57 21.11 13.94
CA GLY A 238 -5.69 21.18 12.48
C GLY A 238 -6.00 22.59 11.97
N GLU A 239 -6.85 23.38 12.64
CA GLU A 239 -7.20 24.72 12.16
C GLU A 239 -6.00 25.68 12.04
N PRO A 240 -5.07 25.81 13.03
CA PRO A 240 -3.86 26.58 12.85
C PRO A 240 -2.98 26.11 11.69
N VAL A 241 -2.94 24.79 11.43
CA VAL A 241 -2.19 24.22 10.31
C VAL A 241 -2.85 24.60 8.99
N ILE A 242 -4.15 24.40 8.85
CA ILE A 242 -4.93 24.79 7.66
C ILE A 242 -4.74 26.28 7.39
N ARG A 243 -4.96 27.15 8.38
CA ARG A 243 -4.81 28.60 8.27
C ARG A 243 -3.41 29.04 7.86
N ARG A 244 -2.37 28.34 8.32
CA ARG A 244 -0.98 28.61 7.89
C ARG A 244 -0.73 28.15 6.48
N ALA A 245 -1.24 26.98 6.10
CA ALA A 245 -1.12 26.44 4.76
C ALA A 245 -1.87 27.31 3.74
N THR A 246 -3.09 27.78 4.07
CA THR A 246 -3.86 28.73 3.24
C THR A 246 -3.06 29.98 2.94
N ARG A 247 -2.51 30.65 3.97
CA ARG A 247 -1.70 31.85 3.75
C ARG A 247 -0.45 31.62 2.90
N ILE A 248 0.10 30.42 2.94
CA ILE A 248 1.24 30.07 2.09
C ILE A 248 0.76 29.85 0.66
N ALA A 249 -0.36 29.14 0.45
CA ALA A 249 -0.95 28.93 -0.86
C ALA A 249 -1.33 30.26 -1.51
N GLU A 250 -2.06 31.13 -0.82
CA GLU A 250 -2.39 32.48 -1.28
C GLU A 250 -1.16 33.31 -1.66
N GLY A 251 -0.09 33.24 -0.85
CA GLY A 251 1.16 33.99 -1.09
C GLY A 251 1.98 33.50 -2.28
N CYS A 252 1.71 32.33 -2.83
CA CYS A 252 2.38 31.79 -4.02
C CYS A 252 1.42 31.45 -5.17
N ASP A 253 0.17 31.93 -5.11
CA ASP A 253 -0.90 31.58 -6.05
C ASP A 253 -1.03 30.04 -6.24
N GLY A 254 -0.91 29.31 -5.14
CA GLY A 254 -0.89 27.85 -5.09
C GLY A 254 -2.21 27.25 -4.66
N ASP A 255 -2.32 25.94 -4.84
CA ASP A 255 -3.46 25.16 -4.41
C ASP A 255 -3.25 24.59 -3.00
N LEU A 256 -4.37 24.41 -2.26
CA LEU A 256 -4.37 23.83 -0.91
C LEU A 256 -5.01 22.45 -0.91
N LEU A 257 -4.32 21.47 -0.33
CA LEU A 257 -4.85 20.14 -0.05
C LEU A 257 -4.78 19.85 1.45
N VAL A 258 -5.90 19.56 2.08
CA VAL A 258 -5.97 19.14 3.48
C VAL A 258 -5.94 17.62 3.56
N VAL A 259 -4.98 17.06 4.26
CA VAL A 259 -4.75 15.61 4.35
C VAL A 259 -4.81 15.14 5.79
N HIS A 260 -5.69 14.18 6.07
CA HIS A 260 -5.71 13.40 7.30
C HIS A 260 -5.17 11.99 7.04
N VAL A 261 -4.28 11.52 7.93
CA VAL A 261 -3.73 10.16 7.84
C VAL A 261 -4.35 9.29 8.92
N ASN A 262 -5.12 8.29 8.52
CA ASN A 262 -5.63 7.25 9.39
C ASN A 262 -4.50 6.24 9.64
N VAL A 263 -3.95 6.25 10.84
CA VAL A 263 -2.99 5.23 11.26
C VAL A 263 -3.76 4.01 11.74
N ALA A 264 -3.38 2.83 11.27
CA ALA A 264 -4.00 1.55 11.63
C ALA A 264 -3.63 1.11 13.07
N ASP A 265 -3.84 2.00 14.04
CA ASP A 265 -3.76 1.63 15.46
C ASP A 265 -5.05 0.91 15.84
N GLY A 266 -4.99 -0.39 16.08
CA GLY A 266 -6.13 -1.28 16.33
C GLY A 266 -7.06 -0.90 17.50
N PHE A 267 -6.97 0.30 18.07
CA PHE A 267 -7.82 0.75 19.19
C PHE A 267 -8.15 2.23 19.08
N ALA A 268 -9.40 2.52 18.97
CA ALA A 268 -10.22 3.59 19.51
C ALA A 268 -11.19 4.16 18.47
N HIS A 269 -12.46 4.23 18.85
CA HIS A 269 -13.40 5.20 18.33
C HIS A 269 -12.85 6.59 18.68
N LYS A 270 -12.02 7.15 17.81
CA LYS A 270 -11.55 8.52 17.97
C LYS A 270 -12.69 9.47 17.64
N ASP A 271 -12.85 10.49 18.46
CA ASP A 271 -13.82 11.56 18.23
C ASP A 271 -13.60 12.15 16.84
N ARG A 272 -14.55 11.97 15.93
CA ARG A 272 -14.50 12.51 14.56
C ARG A 272 -14.85 14.00 14.48
N GLY A 273 -15.28 14.59 15.57
CA GLY A 273 -15.68 16.01 15.64
C GLY A 273 -14.64 16.99 15.07
N PRO A 274 -13.35 16.86 15.40
CA PRO A 274 -12.30 17.69 14.81
C PRO A 274 -12.18 17.52 13.28
N LEU A 275 -12.26 16.29 12.77
CA LEU A 275 -12.11 16.00 11.34
C LEU A 275 -13.26 16.58 10.50
N ASP A 276 -14.49 16.53 11.02
CA ASP A 276 -15.66 17.13 10.36
C ASP A 276 -15.56 18.65 10.29
N ARG A 277 -14.94 19.28 11.31
CA ARG A 277 -14.63 20.73 11.27
C ARG A 277 -13.58 21.04 10.21
N TYR A 278 -12.54 20.23 10.07
CA TYR A 278 -11.48 20.44 9.07
C TYR A 278 -11.97 20.20 7.66
N ARG A 279 -12.86 19.22 7.46
CA ARG A 279 -13.52 18.99 6.17
C ARG A 279 -14.38 20.19 5.74
N ARG A 280 -15.15 20.78 6.68
CA ARG A 280 -15.92 22.00 6.43
C ARG A 280 -15.01 23.19 6.15
N ALA A 281 -13.97 23.40 6.95
CA ALA A 281 -13.01 24.46 6.74
C ALA A 281 -12.30 24.35 5.39
N ALA A 282 -11.94 23.16 4.96
CA ALA A 282 -11.38 22.94 3.62
C ALA A 282 -12.38 23.33 2.53
N ALA A 283 -13.63 22.89 2.64
CA ALA A 283 -14.68 23.23 1.67
C ALA A 283 -14.95 24.75 1.59
N GLU A 284 -14.98 25.46 2.72
CA GLU A 284 -15.13 26.92 2.77
C GLU A 284 -13.98 27.67 2.09
N LEU A 285 -12.78 27.08 2.09
CA LEU A 285 -11.59 27.62 1.44
C LEU A 285 -11.43 27.15 -0.02
N GLY A 286 -12.40 26.40 -0.56
CA GLY A 286 -12.28 25.79 -1.90
C GLY A 286 -11.18 24.75 -2.01
N ALA A 287 -10.66 24.24 -0.90
CA ALA A 287 -9.60 23.24 -0.85
C ALA A 287 -10.15 21.81 -0.83
N ALA A 288 -9.42 20.88 -1.45
CA ALA A 288 -9.75 19.47 -1.35
C ALA A 288 -9.37 18.91 0.04
N TYR A 289 -10.18 17.95 0.53
CA TYR A 289 -9.91 17.21 1.75
C TYR A 289 -9.78 15.71 1.43
N VAL A 290 -8.70 15.08 1.88
CA VAL A 290 -8.40 13.66 1.61
C VAL A 290 -8.04 12.93 2.90
N GLU A 291 -8.58 11.74 3.06
CA GLU A 291 -8.18 10.78 4.10
C GLU A 291 -7.40 9.63 3.47
N VAL A 292 -6.24 9.31 4.04
CA VAL A 292 -5.40 8.20 3.59
C VAL A 292 -5.04 7.28 4.75
N ALA A 293 -4.96 5.98 4.50
CA ALA A 293 -4.49 5.01 5.48
C ALA A 293 -2.98 4.81 5.30
N ALA A 294 -2.21 4.83 6.39
CA ALA A 294 -0.78 4.54 6.36
C ALA A 294 -0.28 4.04 7.73
N GLU A 295 0.93 3.47 7.74
CA GLU A 295 1.59 2.99 8.97
C GLU A 295 1.94 4.13 9.94
N SER A 296 2.20 5.32 9.41
CA SER A 296 2.44 6.51 10.23
C SER A 296 1.96 7.79 9.52
N PRO A 297 1.71 8.88 10.28
CA PRO A 297 1.34 10.16 9.70
C PRO A 297 2.37 10.69 8.70
N ALA A 298 3.67 10.46 8.94
CA ALA A 298 4.73 10.92 8.04
C ALA A 298 4.73 10.14 6.72
N ASP A 299 4.48 8.83 6.76
CA ASP A 299 4.46 8.00 5.55
C ASP A 299 3.25 8.33 4.67
N GLY A 300 2.07 8.48 5.27
CA GLY A 300 0.86 8.87 4.55
C GLY A 300 0.98 10.26 3.91
N LEU A 301 1.50 11.24 4.65
CA LEU A 301 1.73 12.58 4.11
C LEU A 301 2.79 12.57 3.00
N ALA A 302 3.87 11.79 3.15
CA ALA A 302 4.90 11.67 2.13
C ALA A 302 4.38 10.99 0.87
N GLN A 303 3.54 9.98 1.02
CA GLN A 303 2.87 9.32 -0.09
C GLN A 303 2.02 10.30 -0.90
N VAL A 304 1.14 11.07 -0.23
CA VAL A 304 0.29 12.06 -0.90
C VAL A 304 1.12 13.16 -1.54
N ALA A 305 2.16 13.65 -0.84
CA ALA A 305 3.03 14.70 -1.34
C ALA A 305 3.74 14.30 -2.65
N ARG A 306 4.26 13.07 -2.72
CA ARG A 306 4.87 12.55 -3.95
C ARG A 306 3.85 12.36 -5.06
N ALA A 307 2.72 11.72 -4.73
CA ALA A 307 1.68 11.41 -5.71
C ALA A 307 1.03 12.65 -6.33
N ARG A 308 1.05 13.78 -5.62
CA ARG A 308 0.44 15.05 -6.06
C ARG A 308 1.46 16.11 -6.45
N GLY A 309 2.76 15.83 -6.40
CA GLY A 309 3.80 16.79 -6.71
C GLY A 309 3.80 18.00 -5.78
N ALA A 310 3.65 17.79 -4.47
CA ALA A 310 3.54 18.88 -3.53
C ALA A 310 4.87 19.64 -3.34
N ASP A 311 4.81 20.97 -3.34
CA ASP A 311 5.97 21.84 -3.11
C ASP A 311 6.22 22.05 -1.60
N ARG A 312 5.17 21.90 -0.79
CA ARG A 312 5.28 22.13 0.65
C ARG A 312 4.29 21.31 1.45
N VAL A 313 4.73 20.81 2.60
CA VAL A 313 3.88 20.19 3.61
C VAL A 313 3.94 21.00 4.91
N VAL A 314 2.77 21.34 5.44
CA VAL A 314 2.60 22.07 6.69
C VAL A 314 2.02 21.13 7.73
N VAL A 315 2.69 21.00 8.88
CA VAL A 315 2.25 20.10 9.98
C VAL A 315 2.32 20.83 11.33
N ALA A 316 1.56 20.36 12.31
CA ALA A 316 1.68 20.84 13.69
C ALA A 316 3.00 20.37 14.30
N ARG A 317 3.66 21.23 15.08
CA ARG A 317 4.77 20.84 15.93
C ARG A 317 4.21 20.23 17.22
N HIS A 318 4.31 18.91 17.34
CA HIS A 318 3.96 18.22 18.58
C HIS A 318 5.06 18.43 19.62
N ARG A 319 4.68 18.79 20.84
CA ARG A 319 5.57 18.67 22.01
C ARG A 319 5.45 17.23 22.51
N SER A 320 6.44 16.43 22.21
CA SER A 320 6.54 15.05 22.67
C SER A 320 6.58 15.00 24.22
N ARG A 321 5.66 14.25 24.82
CA ARG A 321 5.86 13.69 26.17
C ARG A 321 6.61 12.37 26.00
N LEU A 322 7.82 12.31 26.48
CA LEU A 322 8.71 11.17 26.85
C LEU A 322 8.69 9.85 26.03
N GLY A 323 7.69 9.58 25.18
CA GLY A 323 7.60 8.33 24.40
C GLY A 323 8.10 8.40 22.95
N GLU A 324 8.35 9.59 22.39
CA GLU A 324 8.74 9.79 20.97
C GLU A 324 10.24 10.04 20.75
N LEU A 325 11.05 10.01 21.79
CA LEU A 325 12.51 10.20 21.66
C LEU A 325 13.18 9.15 20.75
N ALA A 326 12.54 8.00 20.55
CA ALA A 326 13.06 6.92 19.69
C ALA A 326 12.63 7.01 18.22
N ARG A 327 11.53 7.71 17.85
CA ARG A 327 10.97 7.71 16.48
C ARG A 327 11.08 9.04 15.71
N GLY A 328 11.51 10.11 16.35
CA GLY A 328 11.60 11.44 15.74
C GLY A 328 10.24 12.10 15.46
N SER A 329 10.21 13.45 15.26
CA SER A 329 8.98 14.16 14.94
C SER A 329 8.49 13.84 13.50
N VAL A 330 7.17 13.96 13.26
CA VAL A 330 6.57 13.85 11.91
C VAL A 330 7.33 14.72 10.91
N ALA A 331 7.63 15.96 11.26
CA ALA A 331 8.37 16.88 10.41
C ALA A 331 9.80 16.41 10.11
N SER A 332 10.50 15.84 11.10
CA SER A 332 11.86 15.31 10.90
C SER A 332 11.87 14.08 9.98
N ARG A 333 10.85 13.24 10.09
CA ARG A 333 10.67 12.08 9.22
C ARG A 333 10.29 12.51 7.80
N LEU A 334 9.39 13.50 7.65
CA LEU A 334 9.03 14.08 6.36
C LEU A 334 10.24 14.68 5.64
N ARG A 335 11.13 15.42 6.33
CA ARG A 335 12.36 15.98 5.71
C ARG A 335 13.29 14.90 5.17
N ARG A 336 13.32 13.72 5.79
CA ARG A 336 14.11 12.57 5.27
C ARG A 336 13.42 11.90 4.09
N LEU A 337 12.09 11.78 4.13
CA LEU A 337 11.32 11.12 3.09
C LEU A 337 11.13 12.01 1.84
N LEU A 338 11.15 13.32 2.00
CA LEU A 338 10.83 14.32 0.98
C LEU A 338 11.94 15.40 0.93
N PRO A 339 13.15 15.09 0.41
CA PRO A 339 14.26 16.03 0.40
C PRO A 339 13.97 17.30 -0.43
N ASP A 340 13.15 17.18 -1.48
CA ASP A 340 12.83 18.27 -2.41
C ASP A 340 11.58 19.07 -2.01
N VAL A 341 10.85 18.66 -0.98
CA VAL A 341 9.62 19.30 -0.51
C VAL A 341 9.89 20.12 0.74
N ARG A 342 9.41 21.36 0.78
CA ARG A 342 9.56 22.23 1.95
C ARG A 342 8.65 21.81 3.09
N ILE A 343 9.22 21.48 4.25
CA ILE A 343 8.45 21.11 5.45
C ILE A 343 8.36 22.29 6.41
N SER A 344 7.14 22.72 6.69
CA SER A 344 6.82 23.84 7.60
C SER A 344 6.12 23.34 8.86
N GLU A 345 6.53 23.83 10.01
CA GLU A 345 5.94 23.49 11.32
C GLU A 345 5.19 24.67 11.91
N VAL A 346 3.96 24.43 12.37
CA VAL A 346 3.15 25.39 13.14
C VAL A 346 3.36 25.16 14.62
N ARG A 347 3.87 26.18 15.33
CA ARG A 347 4.09 26.15 16.79
C ARG A 347 2.84 26.61 17.52
N ARG A 348 2.58 26.03 18.69
CA ARG A 348 1.60 26.54 19.65
C ARG A 348 2.08 27.89 20.17
N ARG A 349 1.35 28.97 19.91
CA ARG A 349 1.49 30.17 20.74
C ARG A 349 0.88 29.86 22.11
N GLU A 350 1.64 29.98 23.18
CA GLU A 350 1.08 30.05 24.55
C GLU A 350 0.11 31.23 24.52
N GLN A 351 -1.17 30.99 24.83
CA GLN A 351 -2.08 32.07 25.17
C GLN A 351 -1.49 32.69 26.40
N ALA A 352 -1.07 33.96 26.31
CA ALA A 352 -0.75 34.77 27.46
C ALA A 352 -1.97 34.72 28.40
N ALA A 353 -1.76 34.30 29.65
CA ALA A 353 -2.78 34.34 30.65
C ALA A 353 -3.37 35.77 30.69
N PRO A 354 -4.70 35.92 30.82
CA PRO A 354 -5.26 37.25 30.98
C PRO A 354 -4.57 37.94 32.18
N ALA A 355 -4.02 39.10 31.90
CA ALA A 355 -3.39 39.95 32.94
C ALA A 355 -4.36 40.09 34.10
N GLY A 356 -3.90 39.65 35.27
CA GLY A 356 -4.69 39.67 36.48
C GLY A 356 -5.27 41.08 36.74
N SER A 357 -6.54 41.10 37.04
CA SER A 357 -7.26 42.26 37.59
C SER A 357 -6.46 42.83 38.77
N ALA A 358 -5.85 43.98 38.57
CA ALA A 358 -5.30 44.78 39.67
C ALA A 358 -6.48 45.22 40.56
N ALA A 359 -6.51 44.70 41.78
CA ALA A 359 -7.41 45.18 42.82
C ALA A 359 -7.05 46.64 43.11
N ALA A 360 -8.03 47.52 43.02
CA ALA A 360 -7.95 48.88 43.46
C ALA A 360 -7.86 48.90 45.00
N PRO A 361 -7.01 49.75 45.62
CA PRO A 361 -6.99 49.93 47.08
C PRO A 361 -8.19 50.76 47.52
N ALA A 362 -8.90 50.24 48.53
CA ALA A 362 -9.86 51.02 49.30
C ALA A 362 -9.17 52.12 50.04
N GLY A 363 -9.65 53.34 49.89
CA GLY A 363 -9.46 54.51 50.68
C GLY A 363 -10.81 55.09 51.03
#